data_06f271be61c089fccea0c9deb4c667ee
#
_entry.id   06f271be61c089fccea0c9deb4c667ee
#
_cell.length_a   1.000
_cell.length_b   1.000
_cell.length_c   1.000
_cell.angle_alpha   90.00
_cell.angle_beta   90.00
_cell.angle_gamma   90.00
#
_symmetry.space_group_name_H-M   'P 1'
#
loop_
_entity.id
_entity.type
_entity.pdbx_description
1 polymer ?
#
loop_
_entity_poly.entity_id
_entity_poly.type
_entity_poly.pdbx_seq_one_letter_code
_entity_poly.pdbx_strand_id
1 'polypeptide(L)'
;ARMKSLWDNCKETVKGFAEIFSASSDEAVEDLRTMASAMLALIDLTADFSRRYNEEKRRRNSADFSDQEHEAIRLLIGEDGAPTELAHIVSARYREIMVDEYQDTNEVQNRIFDAISCKGENLFTVGDVKQSIYRFRLADPRIFLQHYNTWLPLEDAEEHDSAKLL
;
A
#
# COMPACT_ATOMS: atom_id res chain seq x y z
N ALA A 1 -6.08 16.34 -39.06
CA ALA A 1 -6.13 15.05 -38.35
C ALA A 1 -6.05 15.24 -36.81
N ARG A 2 -5.02 15.92 -36.27
CA ARG A 2 -4.79 16.10 -34.82
C ARG A 2 -5.94 16.85 -34.08
N MET A 3 -6.50 17.91 -34.70
CA MET A 3 -7.58 18.71 -34.11
C MET A 3 -8.88 17.92 -34.00
N LYS A 4 -9.18 17.05 -34.99
CA LYS A 4 -10.37 16.18 -34.97
C LYS A 4 -10.26 15.14 -33.86
N SER A 5 -9.09 14.52 -33.69
CA SER A 5 -8.83 13.56 -32.61
C SER A 5 -8.96 14.18 -31.21
N LEU A 6 -8.47 15.41 -31.01
CA LEU A 6 -8.63 16.15 -29.75
C LEU A 6 -10.10 16.47 -29.46
N TRP A 7 -10.86 16.84 -30.48
CA TRP A 7 -12.30 17.10 -30.36
C TRP A 7 -13.11 15.85 -30.04
N ASP A 8 -12.78 14.73 -30.69
CA ASP A 8 -13.44 13.44 -30.43
C ASP A 8 -13.14 12.93 -29.02
N ASN A 9 -11.90 13.06 -28.53
CA ASN A 9 -11.54 12.74 -27.13
C ASN A 9 -12.26 13.64 -26.14
N CYS A 10 -12.36 14.94 -26.41
CA CYS A 10 -13.11 15.87 -25.55
C CYS A 10 -14.60 15.50 -25.45
N LYS A 11 -15.22 15.13 -26.59
CA LYS A 11 -16.60 14.66 -26.61
C LYS A 11 -16.80 13.38 -25.79
N GLU A 12 -15.91 12.40 -25.93
CA GLU A 12 -15.99 11.15 -25.16
C GLU A 12 -15.84 11.42 -23.65
N THR A 13 -14.93 12.31 -23.27
CA THR A 13 -14.76 12.72 -21.87
C THR A 13 -16.03 13.38 -21.33
N VAL A 14 -16.61 14.31 -22.10
CA VAL A 14 -17.86 14.99 -21.67
C VAL A 14 -19.04 14.02 -21.58
N LYS A 15 -19.14 13.05 -22.51
CA LYS A 15 -20.17 11.99 -22.42
C LYS A 15 -19.98 11.11 -21.17
N GLY A 16 -18.76 10.79 -20.79
CA GLY A 16 -18.48 10.06 -19.55
C GLY A 16 -18.94 10.81 -18.30
N PHE A 17 -18.88 12.15 -18.29
CA PHE A 17 -19.44 12.95 -17.19
C PHE A 17 -20.96 12.87 -17.09
N ALA A 18 -21.69 12.65 -18.18
CA ALA A 18 -23.15 12.52 -18.15
C ALA A 18 -23.62 11.29 -17.34
N GLU A 19 -22.83 10.23 -17.26
CA GLU A 19 -23.11 9.08 -16.38
C GLU A 19 -22.89 9.41 -14.91
N ILE A 20 -21.84 10.19 -14.60
CA ILE A 20 -21.50 10.60 -13.24
C ILE A 20 -22.51 11.64 -12.70
N PHE A 21 -22.95 12.56 -13.56
CA PHE A 21 -23.92 13.63 -13.23
C PHE A 21 -25.33 13.32 -13.73
N SER A 22 -25.73 12.05 -13.70
CA SER A 22 -27.04 11.61 -14.19
C SER A 22 -28.22 12.05 -13.30
N ALA A 23 -27.93 12.30 -12.01
CA ALA A 23 -28.92 12.74 -11.03
C ALA A 23 -28.68 14.20 -10.62
N SER A 24 -29.74 14.89 -10.22
CA SER A 24 -29.64 16.22 -9.60
C SER A 24 -28.99 16.12 -8.21
N SER A 25 -28.44 17.24 -7.72
CA SER A 25 -27.89 17.30 -6.37
C SER A 25 -28.90 16.93 -5.29
N ASP A 26 -30.17 17.30 -5.48
CA ASP A 26 -31.25 16.99 -4.54
C ASP A 26 -31.59 15.50 -4.53
N GLU A 27 -31.63 14.84 -5.69
CA GLU A 27 -31.81 13.39 -5.80
C GLU A 27 -30.62 12.65 -5.16
N ALA A 28 -29.38 13.07 -5.42
CA ALA A 28 -28.20 12.45 -4.81
C ALA A 28 -28.21 12.59 -3.27
N VAL A 29 -28.65 13.72 -2.73
CA VAL A 29 -28.82 13.92 -1.28
C VAL A 29 -29.90 13.02 -0.70
N GLU A 30 -31.01 12.83 -1.39
CA GLU A 30 -32.11 11.95 -0.93
C GLU A 30 -31.69 10.48 -0.97
N ASP A 31 -30.94 10.04 -1.99
CA ASP A 31 -30.33 8.72 -2.06
C ASP A 31 -29.38 8.48 -0.89
N LEU A 32 -28.52 9.45 -0.58
CA LEU A 32 -27.64 9.39 0.58
C LEU A 32 -28.41 9.29 1.90
N ARG A 33 -29.50 10.05 2.06
CA ARG A 33 -30.36 9.96 3.26
C ARG A 33 -31.00 8.59 3.39
N THR A 34 -31.48 8.04 2.30
CA THR A 34 -32.11 6.71 2.26
C THR A 34 -31.11 5.62 2.65
N MET A 35 -29.86 5.73 2.19
CA MET A 35 -28.79 4.78 2.47
C MET A 35 -28.15 4.99 3.85
N ALA A 36 -28.22 6.17 4.43
CA ALA A 36 -27.46 6.57 5.62
C ALA A 36 -27.67 5.61 6.81
N SER A 37 -28.92 5.20 7.08
CA SER A 37 -29.22 4.32 8.21
C SER A 37 -28.56 2.94 8.07
N ALA A 38 -28.59 2.37 6.86
CA ALA A 38 -27.95 1.08 6.58
C ALA A 38 -26.42 1.18 6.62
N MET A 39 -25.87 2.27 6.08
CA MET A 39 -24.41 2.52 6.11
C MET A 39 -23.90 2.72 7.54
N LEU A 40 -24.60 3.51 8.34
CA LEU A 40 -24.24 3.70 9.76
C LEU A 40 -24.31 2.39 10.54
N ALA A 41 -25.37 1.60 10.34
CA ALA A 41 -25.49 0.29 10.98
C ALA A 41 -24.36 -0.66 10.56
N LEU A 42 -23.90 -0.62 9.31
CA LEU A 42 -22.77 -1.40 8.83
C LEU A 42 -21.45 -0.96 9.49
N ILE A 43 -21.25 0.36 9.62
CA ILE A 43 -20.08 0.93 10.30
C ILE A 43 -20.06 0.48 11.77
N ASP A 44 -21.19 0.62 12.49
CA ASP A 44 -21.31 0.21 13.88
C ASP A 44 -21.05 -1.29 14.06
N LEU A 45 -21.64 -2.12 13.19
CA LEU A 45 -21.42 -3.57 13.20
C LEU A 45 -19.95 -3.93 12.97
N THR A 46 -19.29 -3.24 12.03
CA THR A 46 -17.87 -3.45 11.73
C THR A 46 -17.00 -3.05 12.91
N ALA A 47 -17.30 -1.93 13.56
CA ALA A 47 -16.59 -1.47 14.74
C ALA A 47 -16.77 -2.46 15.93
N ASP A 48 -18.00 -2.92 16.18
CA ASP A 48 -18.28 -3.89 17.24
C ASP A 48 -17.61 -5.25 16.97
N PHE A 49 -17.64 -5.72 15.72
CA PHE A 49 -16.93 -6.93 15.32
C PHE A 49 -15.43 -6.78 15.58
N SER A 50 -14.81 -5.70 15.13
CA SER A 50 -13.37 -5.45 15.31
C SER A 50 -12.99 -5.43 16.79
N ARG A 51 -13.79 -4.76 17.61
CA ARG A 51 -13.59 -4.73 19.06
C ARG A 51 -13.64 -6.13 19.67
N ARG A 52 -14.72 -6.90 19.41
CA ARG A 52 -14.90 -8.27 19.94
C ARG A 52 -13.83 -9.24 19.44
N TYR A 53 -13.44 -9.10 18.18
CA TYR A 53 -12.37 -9.91 17.59
C TYR A 53 -11.04 -9.67 18.31
N ASN A 54 -10.69 -8.42 18.57
CA ASN A 54 -9.48 -8.07 19.29
C ASN A 54 -9.53 -8.52 20.78
N GLU A 55 -10.68 -8.39 21.45
CA GLU A 55 -10.89 -8.90 22.79
C GLU A 55 -10.68 -10.42 22.85
N GLU A 56 -11.23 -11.16 21.88
CA GLU A 56 -11.11 -12.61 21.83
C GLU A 56 -9.67 -13.06 21.52
N LYS A 57 -8.95 -12.35 20.63
CA LYS A 57 -7.52 -12.61 20.40
C LYS A 57 -6.71 -12.42 21.69
N ARG A 58 -6.95 -11.35 22.42
CA ARG A 58 -6.29 -11.11 23.73
C ARG A 58 -6.63 -12.20 24.75
N ARG A 59 -7.91 -12.62 24.83
CA ARG A 59 -8.34 -13.69 25.73
C ARG A 59 -7.65 -15.02 25.42
N ARG A 60 -7.41 -15.30 24.14
CA ARG A 60 -6.72 -16.53 23.67
C ARG A 60 -5.19 -16.39 23.66
N ASN A 61 -4.68 -15.23 24.00
CA ASN A 61 -3.25 -14.91 23.87
C ASN A 61 -2.71 -15.25 22.46
N SER A 62 -3.46 -14.85 21.43
CA SER A 62 -3.17 -15.10 20.04
C SER A 62 -3.07 -13.80 19.23
N ALA A 63 -2.25 -13.82 18.20
CA ALA A 63 -2.10 -12.73 17.22
C ALA A 63 -2.24 -13.32 15.81
N ASP A 64 -2.87 -12.57 14.92
CA ASP A 64 -2.85 -12.89 13.50
C ASP A 64 -1.67 -12.21 12.78
N PHE A 65 -1.48 -12.49 11.48
CA PHE A 65 -0.37 -11.91 10.72
C PHE A 65 -0.42 -10.39 10.66
N SER A 66 -1.63 -9.83 10.56
CA SER A 66 -1.81 -8.37 10.55
C SER A 66 -1.41 -7.74 11.89
N ASP A 67 -1.71 -8.41 13.02
CA ASP A 67 -1.24 -7.94 14.33
C ASP A 67 0.29 -7.92 14.41
N GLN A 68 0.95 -8.97 13.88
CA GLN A 68 2.41 -9.06 13.89
C GLN A 68 3.04 -7.93 13.06
N GLU A 69 2.50 -7.66 11.87
CA GLU A 69 2.96 -6.56 11.01
C GLU A 69 2.78 -5.20 11.70
N HIS A 70 1.61 -4.94 12.29
CA HIS A 70 1.35 -3.68 12.98
C HIS A 70 2.18 -3.50 14.26
N GLU A 71 2.40 -4.56 15.03
CA GLU A 71 3.29 -4.49 16.18
C GLU A 71 4.74 -4.27 15.75
N ALA A 72 5.19 -4.88 14.65
CA ALA A 72 6.51 -4.59 14.08
C ALA A 72 6.66 -3.11 13.71
N ILE A 73 5.67 -2.53 13.03
CA ILE A 73 5.66 -1.07 12.74
C ILE A 73 5.76 -0.24 14.02
N ARG A 74 4.97 -0.54 15.06
CA ARG A 74 5.00 0.19 16.33
C ARG A 74 6.34 0.14 17.04
N LEU A 75 7.06 -0.96 16.90
CA LEU A 75 8.37 -1.16 17.52
C LEU A 75 9.51 -0.53 16.70
N LEU A 76 9.39 -0.57 15.37
CA LEU A 76 10.49 -0.21 14.48
C LEU A 76 10.40 1.24 13.97
N ILE A 77 9.21 1.86 14.00
CA ILE A 77 8.99 3.20 13.44
C ILE A 77 8.41 4.11 14.53
N GLY A 78 9.10 5.24 14.76
CA GLY A 78 8.68 6.25 15.72
C GLY A 78 7.47 7.07 15.27
N GLU A 79 6.92 7.88 16.16
CA GLU A 79 5.79 8.78 15.86
C GLU A 79 6.13 9.83 14.78
N ASP A 80 7.40 10.16 14.64
CA ASP A 80 7.94 11.04 13.60
C ASP A 80 8.12 10.33 12.24
N GLY A 81 7.82 9.02 12.18
CA GLY A 81 7.98 8.20 10.99
C GLY A 81 9.42 7.71 10.73
N ALA A 82 10.37 8.06 11.61
CA ALA A 82 11.76 7.60 11.49
C ALA A 82 11.97 6.23 12.15
N PRO A 83 13.00 5.44 11.72
CA PRO A 83 13.38 4.22 12.39
C PRO A 83 13.76 4.47 13.87
N THR A 84 13.27 3.61 14.76
CA THR A 84 13.58 3.65 16.18
C THR A 84 15.00 3.11 16.46
N GLU A 85 15.49 3.31 17.70
CA GLU A 85 16.75 2.69 18.13
C GLU A 85 16.70 1.16 18.04
N LEU A 86 15.53 0.56 18.31
CA LEU A 86 15.32 -0.87 18.11
C LEU A 86 15.49 -1.27 16.64
N ALA A 87 15.00 -0.49 15.70
CA ALA A 87 15.18 -0.73 14.27
C ALA A 87 16.67 -0.73 13.91
N HIS A 88 17.45 0.20 14.43
CA HIS A 88 18.89 0.23 14.23
C HIS A 88 19.62 -0.98 14.83
N ILE A 89 19.20 -1.44 16.02
CA ILE A 89 19.73 -2.66 16.63
C ILE A 89 19.41 -3.89 15.80
N VAL A 90 18.19 -3.97 15.25
CA VAL A 90 17.76 -5.08 14.38
C VAL A 90 18.53 -5.03 13.06
N SER A 91 18.60 -3.86 12.43
CA SER A 91 19.34 -3.62 11.18
C SER A 91 20.79 -4.07 11.27
N ALA A 92 21.48 -3.75 12.38
CA ALA A 92 22.88 -4.12 12.59
C ALA A 92 23.13 -5.63 12.65
N ARG A 93 22.07 -6.47 12.75
CA ARG A 93 22.20 -7.94 12.75
C ARG A 93 22.24 -8.51 11.33
N TYR A 94 21.81 -7.77 10.35
CA TYR A 94 21.71 -8.21 8.95
C TYR A 94 22.77 -7.51 8.11
N ARG A 95 23.58 -8.30 7.46
CA ARG A 95 24.54 -7.79 6.47
C ARG A 95 23.85 -7.48 5.15
N GLU A 96 22.90 -8.31 4.79
CA GLU A 96 22.11 -8.21 3.58
C GLU A 96 20.68 -8.67 3.89
N ILE A 97 19.70 -8.01 3.33
CA ILE A 97 18.27 -8.35 3.41
C ILE A 97 17.83 -8.66 1.99
N MET A 98 17.35 -9.87 1.77
CA MET A 98 16.89 -10.33 0.46
C MET A 98 15.40 -10.62 0.53
N VAL A 99 14.63 -9.98 -0.34
CA VAL A 99 13.18 -10.16 -0.42
C VAL A 99 12.82 -10.67 -1.82
N ASP A 100 12.26 -11.87 -1.86
CA ASP A 100 11.74 -12.47 -3.07
C ASP A 100 10.25 -12.13 -3.26
N GLU A 101 9.75 -12.28 -4.48
CA GLU A 101 8.35 -11.99 -4.84
C GLU A 101 7.89 -10.59 -4.40
N TYR A 102 8.78 -9.61 -4.54
CA TYR A 102 8.55 -8.26 -4.02
C TYR A 102 7.31 -7.56 -4.59
N GLN A 103 6.81 -7.97 -5.76
CA GLN A 103 5.55 -7.49 -6.32
C GLN A 103 4.33 -7.83 -5.46
N ASP A 104 4.45 -8.79 -4.54
CA ASP A 104 3.38 -9.19 -3.63
C ASP A 104 3.51 -8.56 -2.24
N THR A 105 4.45 -7.64 -2.07
CA THR A 105 4.65 -6.85 -0.84
C THR A 105 3.53 -5.83 -0.68
N ASN A 106 3.05 -5.65 0.56
CA ASN A 106 2.15 -4.57 0.94
C ASN A 106 2.93 -3.38 1.52
N GLU A 107 2.24 -2.24 1.70
CA GLU A 107 2.87 -1.02 2.23
C GLU A 107 3.44 -1.19 3.65
N VAL A 108 2.76 -1.99 4.51
CA VAL A 108 3.20 -2.24 5.89
C VAL A 108 4.52 -3.03 5.87
N GLN A 109 4.60 -4.08 5.07
CA GLN A 109 5.81 -4.88 4.89
C GLN A 109 6.94 -4.05 4.31
N ASN A 110 6.66 -3.25 3.29
CA ASN A 110 7.65 -2.35 2.72
C ASN A 110 8.25 -1.41 3.78
N ARG A 111 7.42 -0.78 4.60
CA ARG A 111 7.89 0.09 5.68
C ARG A 111 8.73 -0.66 6.73
N ILE A 112 8.44 -1.93 7.00
CA ILE A 112 9.26 -2.77 7.88
C ILE A 112 10.64 -2.98 7.24
N PHE A 113 10.70 -3.34 5.95
CA PHE A 113 11.97 -3.51 5.24
C PHE A 113 12.79 -2.22 5.23
N ASP A 114 12.17 -1.09 4.94
CA ASP A 114 12.83 0.23 4.97
C ASP A 114 13.41 0.54 6.36
N ALA A 115 12.66 0.24 7.42
CA ALA A 115 13.09 0.51 8.79
C ALA A 115 14.29 -0.33 9.26
N ILE A 116 14.44 -1.56 8.75
CA ILE A 116 15.51 -2.48 9.14
C ILE A 116 16.64 -2.57 8.12
N SER A 117 16.53 -1.89 6.99
CA SER A 117 17.55 -1.86 5.95
C SER A 117 18.35 -0.57 6.02
N CYS A 118 19.49 -0.46 6.48
CA CYS A 118 20.40 0.71 6.51
C CYS A 118 20.06 1.81 5.45
N LYS A 119 18.87 2.35 5.45
CA LYS A 119 18.29 3.26 4.42
C LYS A 119 18.23 2.64 3.01
N GLY A 120 18.08 1.33 2.92
CA GLY A 120 18.04 0.59 1.66
C GLY A 120 19.40 0.13 1.14
N GLU A 121 20.52 0.52 1.75
CA GLU A 121 21.85 0.19 1.26
C GLU A 121 22.17 -1.32 1.26
N ASN A 122 21.48 -2.09 2.10
CA ASN A 122 21.65 -3.55 2.19
C ASN A 122 20.37 -4.31 1.82
N LEU A 123 19.42 -3.68 1.09
CA LEU A 123 18.18 -4.31 0.65
C LEU A 123 18.30 -4.75 -0.81
N PHE A 124 18.10 -6.04 -1.04
CA PHE A 124 18.03 -6.64 -2.37
C PHE A 124 16.62 -7.21 -2.59
N THR A 125 15.95 -6.77 -3.63
CA THR A 125 14.57 -7.18 -3.93
C THR A 125 14.49 -7.84 -5.30
N VAL A 126 13.75 -8.94 -5.39
CA VAL A 126 13.48 -9.66 -6.64
C VAL A 126 11.98 -9.76 -6.84
N GLY A 127 11.52 -9.59 -8.07
CA GLY A 127 10.10 -9.71 -8.38
C GLY A 127 9.79 -9.57 -9.87
N ASP A 128 8.58 -9.94 -10.24
CA ASP A 128 8.02 -9.73 -11.57
C ASP A 128 6.58 -9.22 -11.44
N VAL A 129 6.36 -7.96 -11.81
CA VAL A 129 5.03 -7.32 -11.73
C VAL A 129 3.95 -8.10 -12.50
N LYS A 130 4.33 -8.81 -13.57
CA LYS A 130 3.39 -9.62 -14.35
C LYS A 130 2.86 -10.84 -13.57
N GLN A 131 3.55 -11.24 -12.51
CA GLN A 131 3.18 -12.34 -11.63
C GLN A 131 2.39 -11.90 -10.41
N SER A 132 2.15 -10.60 -10.23
CA SER A 132 1.36 -10.08 -9.09
C SER A 132 -0.09 -10.53 -9.18
N ILE A 133 -0.49 -11.44 -8.28
CA ILE A 133 -1.85 -11.99 -8.16
C ILE A 133 -2.47 -11.81 -6.78
N TYR A 134 -1.73 -11.29 -5.80
CA TYR A 134 -2.15 -11.20 -4.39
C TYR A 134 -2.73 -9.83 -4.00
N ARG A 135 -3.26 -9.07 -4.96
CA ARG A 135 -3.91 -7.78 -4.68
C ARG A 135 -5.05 -7.88 -3.65
N PHE A 136 -5.76 -9.02 -3.62
CA PHE A 136 -6.80 -9.28 -2.63
C PHE A 136 -6.25 -9.46 -1.19
N ARG A 137 -4.94 -9.62 -1.02
CA ARG A 137 -4.22 -9.62 0.26
C ARG A 137 -3.48 -8.29 0.51
N LEU A 138 -3.92 -7.21 -0.13
CA LEU A 138 -3.34 -5.88 -0.03
C LEU A 138 -1.93 -5.75 -0.62
N ALA A 139 -1.45 -6.72 -1.40
CA ALA A 139 -0.24 -6.55 -2.19
C ALA A 139 -0.37 -5.35 -3.13
N ASP A 140 0.63 -4.50 -3.16
CA ASP A 140 0.65 -3.31 -4.01
C ASP A 140 1.85 -3.33 -4.97
N PRO A 141 1.66 -3.82 -6.20
CA PRO A 141 2.74 -3.86 -7.18
C PRO A 141 3.27 -2.47 -7.57
N ARG A 142 2.59 -1.39 -7.17
CA ARG A 142 3.08 -0.02 -7.41
C ARG A 142 4.36 0.26 -6.63
N ILE A 143 4.55 -0.38 -5.48
CA ILE A 143 5.78 -0.28 -4.68
C ILE A 143 6.97 -0.76 -5.52
N PHE A 144 6.86 -1.95 -6.12
CA PHE A 144 7.90 -2.48 -7.00
C PHE A 144 8.09 -1.62 -8.26
N LEU A 145 7.00 -1.16 -8.89
CA LEU A 145 7.06 -0.28 -10.04
C LEU A 145 7.70 1.07 -9.71
N GLN A 146 7.54 1.58 -8.50
CA GLN A 146 8.22 2.79 -8.06
C GLN A 146 9.74 2.59 -8.05
N HIS A 147 10.24 1.50 -7.46
CA HIS A 147 11.66 1.15 -7.50
C HIS A 147 12.14 1.00 -8.96
N TYR A 148 11.39 0.26 -9.77
CA TYR A 148 11.73 0.07 -11.18
C TYR A 148 11.85 1.39 -11.96
N ASN A 149 11.01 2.36 -11.67
CA ASN A 149 10.99 3.64 -12.39
C ASN A 149 12.01 4.66 -11.83
N THR A 150 12.39 4.54 -10.56
CA THR A 150 13.27 5.52 -9.89
C THR A 150 14.71 5.07 -9.77
N TRP A 151 14.97 3.75 -9.71
CA TRP A 151 16.32 3.23 -9.59
C TRP A 151 17.06 3.28 -10.93
N LEU A 152 18.35 3.58 -10.88
CA LEU A 152 19.20 3.64 -12.06
C LEU A 152 19.47 2.24 -12.63
N PRO A 153 19.70 2.10 -13.95
CA PRO A 153 20.31 0.88 -14.47
C PRO A 153 21.64 0.60 -13.78
N LEU A 154 21.96 -0.67 -13.51
CA LEU A 154 23.17 -1.02 -12.78
C LEU A 154 24.45 -0.50 -13.44
N GLU A 155 24.47 -0.40 -14.78
CA GLU A 155 25.57 0.11 -15.57
C GLU A 155 25.81 1.62 -15.42
N ASP A 156 24.79 2.36 -14.97
CA ASP A 156 24.81 3.81 -14.77
C ASP A 156 24.92 4.22 -13.29
N ALA A 157 24.90 3.24 -12.36
CA ALA A 157 24.83 3.49 -10.92
C ALA A 157 26.24 3.56 -10.32
N GLU A 158 26.43 4.49 -9.37
CA GLU A 158 27.61 4.58 -8.50
C GLU A 158 27.40 3.80 -7.19
N GLU A 159 28.45 3.68 -6.35
CA GLU A 159 28.50 2.80 -5.17
C GLU A 159 27.34 2.99 -4.17
N HIS A 160 26.73 4.15 -4.10
CA HIS A 160 25.65 4.46 -3.15
C HIS A 160 24.28 4.67 -3.81
N ASP A 161 24.18 4.42 -5.10
CA ASP A 161 22.94 4.56 -5.83
C ASP A 161 22.04 3.33 -5.69
N SER A 162 20.74 3.54 -5.64
CA SER A 162 19.77 2.46 -5.81
C SER A 162 19.73 2.03 -7.26
N ALA A 163 20.16 0.81 -7.53
CA ALA A 163 20.33 0.28 -8.88
C ALA A 163 19.40 -0.90 -9.15
N LYS A 164 19.01 -1.08 -10.42
CA LYS A 164 18.21 -2.21 -10.91
C LYS A 164 18.95 -3.00 -11.97
N LEU A 165 18.77 -4.32 -11.94
CA LEU A 165 19.05 -5.24 -13.03
C LEU A 165 17.76 -5.50 -13.81
N LEU A 166 17.79 -5.45 -15.14
CA LEU A 166 16.66 -5.71 -16.03
C LEU A 166 16.74 -7.12 -16.61
#